data_969dcd23d8261e80e1d484e20c3abd01
#
_entry.id   969dcd23d8261e80e1d484e20c3abd01
#
_cell.length_a   1.000
_cell.length_b   1.000
_cell.length_c   1.000
_cell.angle_alpha   90.00
_cell.angle_beta   90.00
_cell.angle_gamma   90.00
#
_symmetry.space_group_name_H-M   'P 1'
#
loop_
_entity.id
_entity.type
_entity.pdbx_description
1 polymer ?
#
loop_
_entity_poly.entity_id
_entity_poly.type
_entity_poly.pdbx_seq_one_letter_code
_entity_poly.pdbx_strand_id
1 'polypeptide(L)'
;MCERNVITATNISKSFYDKASKKEIVALENINISIPYGKLTALIGPDGAGKTTFLRMVCGLVVPSSGTLDVLGIDVTANPQKVQDRISYMPQKFGLYEDLSVSENMNLYADLHSVPLEERKERFARLLEMTGLAKFTERLAGKLSGGMKQKLGLACTLVRSPELLILDEPTVGVDPLSRRELWEILQQLVADEGLTVLVSTAYMDEAELCSKVIVVEEGKVLYDDAPENLQEYMHPPNEEIFKKERTISDKVIIEVKNLVRKFGDFTAVNDVSFQVHEGEIFGLLGPNGAGKTTTFKMLCGLLPASSGELSVAGVNLRTARTQARANIGYVAQKFSLYGTLTVDENLEFYGGAYGLSDERLAERMRGVKEQFDLLEMSDNEAGELPGGYKQRLSMAAALLHEPRIIFLDEPTSGIDPLARRNFWQQITELAAEGKTIIVTTHFMEEAEYCDRIMIQDQGKMLAIGTPSEIRAQAGIEVVDMNEAFIAIVENAREKEV
;
A
#
# COMPACT_ATOMS: atom_id res chain seq x y z
N MET A 1 -24.82 -9.90 29.64
CA MET A 1 -25.14 -10.96 28.65
C MET A 1 -23.81 -11.44 28.11
N CYS A 2 -23.52 -12.77 28.11
CA CYS A 2 -22.32 -13.27 27.46
C CYS A 2 -22.38 -12.91 25.97
N GLU A 3 -21.45 -12.12 25.49
CA GLU A 3 -21.35 -11.85 24.05
C GLU A 3 -21.11 -13.16 23.33
N ARG A 4 -21.97 -13.47 22.35
CA ARG A 4 -21.84 -14.69 21.55
C ARG A 4 -20.72 -14.44 20.51
N ASN A 5 -19.74 -15.34 20.46
CA ASN A 5 -18.64 -15.23 19.49
C ASN A 5 -18.98 -15.89 18.15
N VAL A 6 -18.62 -15.24 17.08
CA VAL A 6 -18.70 -15.79 15.71
C VAL A 6 -17.50 -16.68 15.39
N ILE A 7 -16.33 -16.35 15.95
CA ILE A 7 -15.11 -17.14 15.85
C ILE A 7 -14.58 -17.38 17.26
N THR A 8 -14.21 -18.63 17.53
CA THR A 8 -13.49 -19.00 18.76
C THR A 8 -12.32 -19.91 18.38
N ALA A 9 -11.12 -19.42 18.54
CA ALA A 9 -9.86 -20.14 18.37
C ALA A 9 -9.27 -20.46 19.74
N THR A 10 -8.95 -21.73 20.00
CA THR A 10 -8.38 -22.18 21.28
C THR A 10 -7.11 -22.98 21.03
N ASN A 11 -5.99 -22.47 21.52
CA ASN A 11 -4.65 -23.06 21.41
C ASN A 11 -4.28 -23.46 19.97
N ILE A 12 -4.67 -22.63 19.00
CA ILE A 12 -4.43 -22.89 17.58
C ILE A 12 -2.94 -22.71 17.29
N SER A 13 -2.35 -23.70 16.63
CA SER A 13 -1.02 -23.60 16.04
C SER A 13 -1.03 -24.07 14.60
N LYS A 14 -0.15 -23.47 13.78
CA LYS A 14 0.06 -23.87 12.39
C LYS A 14 1.51 -23.78 12.00
N SER A 15 2.04 -24.89 11.52
CA SER A 15 3.35 -24.95 10.88
C SER A 15 3.24 -25.47 9.44
N PHE A 16 4.23 -25.07 8.63
CA PHE A 16 4.42 -25.52 7.26
C PHE A 16 5.81 -26.13 7.11
N TYR A 17 5.91 -27.23 6.37
CA TYR A 17 7.21 -27.80 6.04
C TYR A 17 7.72 -27.18 4.73
N ASP A 18 8.80 -26.43 4.81
CA ASP A 18 9.50 -25.92 3.63
C ASP A 18 10.39 -27.01 3.04
N LYS A 19 10.09 -27.39 1.81
CA LYS A 19 10.84 -28.45 1.10
C LYS A 19 12.24 -28.00 0.64
N ALA A 20 12.43 -26.69 0.42
CA ALA A 20 13.70 -26.13 -0.06
C ALA A 20 14.73 -26.07 1.08
N SER A 21 14.36 -25.45 2.20
CA SER A 21 15.22 -25.34 3.39
C SER A 21 15.22 -26.59 4.27
N LYS A 22 14.29 -27.54 4.04
CA LYS A 22 14.03 -28.73 4.88
C LYS A 22 13.74 -28.37 6.35
N LYS A 23 13.17 -27.21 6.60
CA LYS A 23 12.84 -26.71 7.94
C LYS A 23 11.33 -26.61 8.11
N GLU A 24 10.89 -26.74 9.34
CA GLU A 24 9.53 -26.41 9.75
C GLU A 24 9.45 -24.91 10.05
N ILE A 25 8.53 -24.23 9.39
CA ILE A 25 8.24 -22.81 9.60
C ILE A 25 6.95 -22.71 10.41
N VAL A 26 7.03 -22.20 11.63
CA VAL A 26 5.87 -21.95 12.48
C VAL A 26 5.23 -20.63 12.05
N ALA A 27 4.01 -20.72 11.51
CA ALA A 27 3.26 -19.54 11.08
C ALA A 27 2.37 -18.97 12.20
N LEU A 28 1.87 -19.82 13.10
CA LEU A 28 1.06 -19.45 14.27
C LEU A 28 1.39 -20.38 15.42
N GLU A 29 1.50 -19.82 16.62
CA GLU A 29 1.87 -20.56 17.83
C GLU A 29 0.89 -20.25 18.98
N ASN A 30 0.12 -21.26 19.39
CA ASN A 30 -0.77 -21.22 20.55
C ASN A 30 -1.73 -20.01 20.59
N ILE A 31 -2.37 -19.72 19.47
CA ILE A 31 -3.29 -18.59 19.29
C ILE A 31 -4.61 -18.84 20.03
N ASN A 32 -5.03 -17.85 20.82
CA ASN A 32 -6.33 -17.80 21.46
C ASN A 32 -7.02 -16.50 21.05
N ILE A 33 -8.11 -16.59 20.28
CA ILE A 33 -8.84 -15.44 19.73
C ILE A 33 -10.35 -15.68 19.86
N SER A 34 -11.07 -14.63 20.26
CA SER A 34 -12.53 -14.61 20.28
C SER A 34 -13.04 -13.38 19.53
N ILE A 35 -13.91 -13.58 18.52
CA ILE A 35 -14.48 -12.49 17.71
C ILE A 35 -16.00 -12.47 17.93
N PRO A 36 -16.58 -11.35 18.38
CA PRO A 36 -18.00 -11.22 18.65
C PRO A 36 -18.83 -11.08 17.36
N TYR A 37 -20.11 -11.44 17.43
CA TYR A 37 -21.08 -11.22 16.35
C TYR A 37 -21.40 -9.73 16.15
N GLY A 38 -21.71 -9.36 14.88
CA GLY A 38 -22.24 -8.04 14.53
C GLY A 38 -21.26 -6.89 14.77
N LYS A 39 -19.97 -7.18 14.77
CA LYS A 39 -18.91 -6.18 14.97
C LYS A 39 -17.86 -6.25 13.86
N LEU A 40 -17.16 -5.13 13.69
CA LEU A 40 -15.99 -4.99 12.84
C LEU A 40 -14.76 -5.23 13.68
N THR A 41 -13.96 -6.25 13.34
CA THR A 41 -12.73 -6.62 14.06
C THR A 41 -11.53 -6.52 13.12
N ALA A 42 -10.48 -5.83 13.55
CA ALA A 42 -9.21 -5.75 12.82
C ALA A 42 -8.20 -6.80 13.31
N LEU A 43 -7.49 -7.42 12.38
CA LEU A 43 -6.33 -8.27 12.60
C LEU A 43 -5.10 -7.57 12.04
N ILE A 44 -4.20 -7.08 12.91
CA ILE A 44 -3.04 -6.28 12.52
C ILE A 44 -1.75 -7.05 12.79
N GLY A 45 -0.70 -6.67 12.09
CA GLY A 45 0.66 -7.19 12.31
C GLY A 45 1.52 -7.06 11.06
N PRO A 46 2.84 -7.23 11.21
CA PRO A 46 3.78 -7.16 10.10
C PRO A 46 3.55 -8.26 9.04
N ASP A 47 4.22 -8.12 7.90
CA ASP A 47 4.23 -9.16 6.88
C ASP A 47 4.89 -10.43 7.43
N GLY A 48 4.25 -11.57 7.17
CA GLY A 48 4.70 -12.85 7.71
C GLY A 48 4.23 -13.15 9.15
N ALA A 49 3.54 -12.23 9.84
CA ALA A 49 3.04 -12.44 11.21
C ALA A 49 2.02 -13.60 11.35
N GLY A 50 1.47 -14.10 10.24
CA GLY A 50 0.50 -15.19 10.26
C GLY A 50 -0.95 -14.75 9.99
N LYS A 51 -1.24 -13.46 9.73
CA LYS A 51 -2.58 -12.92 9.48
C LYS A 51 -3.36 -13.72 8.43
N THR A 52 -2.84 -13.78 7.20
CA THR A 52 -3.46 -14.53 6.09
C THR A 52 -3.61 -16.01 6.41
N THR A 53 -2.67 -16.62 7.15
CA THR A 53 -2.77 -18.02 7.60
C THR A 53 -3.96 -18.20 8.52
N PHE A 54 -4.15 -17.32 9.50
CA PHE A 54 -5.31 -17.35 10.40
C PHE A 54 -6.62 -17.16 9.63
N LEU A 55 -6.71 -16.15 8.75
CA LEU A 55 -7.91 -15.93 7.93
C LEU A 55 -8.26 -17.15 7.08
N ARG A 56 -7.27 -17.80 6.46
CA ARG A 56 -7.48 -19.02 5.66
C ARG A 56 -7.92 -20.21 6.51
N MET A 57 -7.47 -20.32 7.76
CA MET A 57 -7.98 -21.34 8.68
C MET A 57 -9.43 -21.07 9.05
N VAL A 58 -9.80 -19.81 9.35
CA VAL A 58 -11.19 -19.41 9.59
C VAL A 58 -12.09 -19.75 8.40
N CYS A 59 -11.58 -19.60 7.18
CA CYS A 59 -12.29 -19.97 5.94
C CYS A 59 -12.33 -21.50 5.69
N GLY A 60 -11.71 -22.33 6.52
CA GLY A 60 -11.60 -23.76 6.26
C GLY A 60 -10.75 -24.14 5.04
N LEU A 61 -9.88 -23.23 4.59
CA LEU A 61 -8.95 -23.46 3.46
C LEU A 61 -7.63 -24.06 3.92
N VAL A 62 -7.29 -23.89 5.21
CA VAL A 62 -6.08 -24.43 5.83
C VAL A 62 -6.48 -25.09 7.14
N VAL A 63 -6.01 -26.32 7.37
CA VAL A 63 -6.27 -27.07 8.61
C VAL A 63 -5.21 -26.66 9.65
N PRO A 64 -5.62 -26.36 10.90
CA PRO A 64 -4.68 -26.16 12.01
C PRO A 64 -3.79 -27.39 12.23
N SER A 65 -2.56 -27.18 12.70
CA SER A 65 -1.67 -28.28 13.12
C SER A 65 -2.08 -28.82 14.51
N SER A 66 -2.61 -27.93 15.36
CA SER A 66 -3.17 -28.29 16.68
C SER A 66 -4.20 -27.24 17.14
N GLY A 67 -4.94 -27.54 18.22
CA GLY A 67 -5.98 -26.69 18.77
C GLY A 67 -7.34 -26.91 18.13
N THR A 68 -8.32 -26.06 18.49
CA THR A 68 -9.70 -26.11 17.99
C THR A 68 -10.14 -24.75 17.45
N LEU A 69 -10.84 -24.76 16.33
CA LEU A 69 -11.37 -23.56 15.68
C LEU A 69 -12.88 -23.74 15.38
N ASP A 70 -13.69 -22.97 16.08
CA ASP A 70 -15.13 -22.87 15.83
C ASP A 70 -15.45 -21.59 15.09
N VAL A 71 -16.21 -21.69 14.01
CA VAL A 71 -16.71 -20.55 13.22
C VAL A 71 -18.21 -20.72 13.02
N LEU A 72 -18.99 -19.72 13.43
CA LEU A 72 -20.46 -19.74 13.36
C LEU A 72 -21.09 -20.93 14.15
N GLY A 73 -20.43 -21.40 15.21
CA GLY A 73 -20.84 -22.59 15.98
C GLY A 73 -20.52 -23.92 15.28
N ILE A 74 -19.60 -23.92 14.31
CA ILE A 74 -19.22 -25.08 13.51
C ILE A 74 -17.71 -25.33 13.69
N ASP A 75 -17.32 -26.53 14.07
CA ASP A 75 -15.92 -26.95 14.01
C ASP A 75 -15.44 -26.96 12.56
N VAL A 76 -14.52 -26.05 12.26
CA VAL A 76 -13.99 -25.83 10.89
C VAL A 76 -13.23 -27.07 10.40
N THR A 77 -12.53 -27.78 11.28
CA THR A 77 -11.74 -28.95 10.90
C THR A 77 -12.64 -30.10 10.49
N ALA A 78 -13.74 -30.28 11.20
CA ALA A 78 -14.70 -31.37 10.94
C ALA A 78 -15.64 -31.03 9.76
N ASN A 79 -16.03 -29.77 9.58
CA ASN A 79 -17.06 -29.38 8.62
C ASN A 79 -16.70 -28.09 7.84
N PRO A 80 -15.58 -28.04 7.12
CA PRO A 80 -15.14 -26.79 6.45
C PRO A 80 -16.17 -26.30 5.41
N GLN A 81 -16.83 -27.19 4.68
CA GLN A 81 -17.82 -26.82 3.67
C GLN A 81 -19.02 -26.08 4.27
N LYS A 82 -19.51 -26.52 5.45
CA LYS A 82 -20.63 -25.82 6.12
C LYS A 82 -20.28 -24.42 6.56
N VAL A 83 -19.00 -24.18 6.90
CA VAL A 83 -18.49 -22.83 7.20
C VAL A 83 -18.43 -22.03 5.91
N GLN A 84 -17.79 -22.57 4.86
CA GLN A 84 -17.67 -21.92 3.55
C GLN A 84 -19.03 -21.55 2.95
N ASP A 85 -20.05 -22.32 3.23
CA ASP A 85 -21.43 -22.06 2.80
C ASP A 85 -22.05 -20.81 3.47
N ARG A 86 -21.51 -20.29 4.53
CA ARG A 86 -22.08 -19.17 5.33
C ARG A 86 -21.17 -17.95 5.41
N ILE A 87 -19.94 -18.04 4.94
CA ILE A 87 -18.96 -16.96 4.96
C ILE A 87 -18.66 -16.47 3.55
N SER A 88 -18.09 -15.27 3.44
CA SER A 88 -17.44 -14.81 2.23
C SER A 88 -16.02 -14.34 2.54
N TYR A 89 -15.10 -14.61 1.62
CA TYR A 89 -13.68 -14.28 1.76
C TYR A 89 -13.17 -13.49 0.57
N MET A 90 -12.62 -12.33 0.82
CA MET A 90 -11.92 -11.51 -0.15
C MET A 90 -10.42 -11.59 0.12
N PRO A 91 -9.65 -12.32 -0.68
CA PRO A 91 -8.19 -12.41 -0.54
C PRO A 91 -7.53 -11.09 -0.97
N GLN A 92 -6.32 -10.83 -0.51
CA GLN A 92 -5.50 -9.65 -0.84
C GLN A 92 -5.41 -9.41 -2.37
N LYS A 93 -5.27 -10.47 -3.17
CA LYS A 93 -5.40 -10.42 -4.62
C LYS A 93 -6.73 -11.04 -5.02
N PHE A 94 -7.75 -10.20 -5.12
CA PHE A 94 -9.06 -10.65 -5.56
C PHE A 94 -9.06 -10.99 -7.06
N GLY A 95 -9.64 -12.13 -7.41
CA GLY A 95 -9.62 -12.68 -8.77
C GLY A 95 -10.66 -12.05 -9.70
N LEU A 96 -10.66 -10.74 -9.88
CA LEU A 96 -11.48 -10.12 -10.93
C LEU A 96 -10.99 -10.52 -12.32
N TYR A 97 -11.95 -10.82 -13.20
CA TYR A 97 -11.68 -11.04 -14.62
C TYR A 97 -11.64 -9.69 -15.31
N GLU A 98 -10.44 -9.24 -15.68
CA GLU A 98 -10.21 -7.90 -16.23
C GLU A 98 -10.88 -7.68 -17.59
N ASP A 99 -11.07 -8.74 -18.36
CA ASP A 99 -11.74 -8.74 -19.68
C ASP A 99 -13.28 -8.76 -19.57
N LEU A 100 -13.83 -8.96 -18.37
CA LEU A 100 -15.24 -8.88 -18.10
C LEU A 100 -15.63 -7.49 -17.58
N SER A 101 -16.85 -7.07 -17.90
CA SER A 101 -17.44 -5.85 -17.33
C SER A 101 -17.75 -6.00 -15.83
N VAL A 102 -18.10 -4.91 -15.17
CA VAL A 102 -18.59 -4.91 -13.78
C VAL A 102 -19.77 -5.87 -13.62
N SER A 103 -20.78 -5.75 -14.51
CA SER A 103 -21.98 -6.60 -14.49
C SER A 103 -21.66 -8.08 -14.72
N GLU A 104 -20.78 -8.39 -15.67
CA GLU A 104 -20.38 -9.77 -15.97
C GLU A 104 -19.57 -10.40 -14.81
N ASN A 105 -18.67 -9.67 -14.16
CA ASN A 105 -18.00 -10.15 -12.97
C ASN A 105 -19.00 -10.49 -11.85
N MET A 106 -19.95 -9.59 -11.54
CA MET A 106 -20.97 -9.85 -10.52
C MET A 106 -21.82 -11.08 -10.86
N ASN A 107 -22.22 -11.24 -12.15
CA ASN A 107 -22.97 -12.43 -12.59
C ASN A 107 -22.18 -13.71 -12.43
N LEU A 108 -20.89 -13.71 -12.81
CA LEU A 108 -20.01 -14.85 -12.64
C LEU A 108 -19.91 -15.29 -11.16
N TYR A 109 -19.70 -14.33 -10.25
CA TYR A 109 -19.67 -14.66 -8.82
C TYR A 109 -21.02 -15.11 -8.29
N ALA A 110 -22.13 -14.57 -8.79
CA ALA A 110 -23.47 -15.04 -8.46
C ALA A 110 -23.72 -16.48 -8.94
N ASP A 111 -23.23 -16.84 -10.14
CA ASP A 111 -23.29 -18.21 -10.66
C ASP A 111 -22.46 -19.18 -9.80
N LEU A 112 -21.22 -18.80 -9.45
CA LEU A 112 -20.33 -19.61 -8.59
C LEU A 112 -20.95 -19.88 -7.22
N HIS A 113 -21.74 -18.95 -6.70
CA HIS A 113 -22.40 -19.06 -5.41
C HIS A 113 -23.86 -19.54 -5.51
N SER A 114 -24.32 -19.94 -6.71
CA SER A 114 -25.67 -20.44 -6.96
C SER A 114 -26.79 -19.48 -6.51
N VAL A 115 -26.57 -18.17 -6.66
CA VAL A 115 -27.58 -17.15 -6.35
C VAL A 115 -28.71 -17.21 -7.36
N PRO A 116 -30.00 -17.35 -6.94
CA PRO A 116 -31.13 -17.42 -7.84
C PRO A 116 -31.25 -16.18 -8.75
N LEU A 117 -31.65 -16.38 -10.01
CA LEU A 117 -31.73 -15.27 -10.97
C LEU A 117 -32.73 -14.19 -10.56
N GLU A 118 -33.83 -14.58 -9.91
CA GLU A 118 -34.86 -13.67 -9.41
C GLU A 118 -34.32 -12.71 -8.31
N GLU A 119 -33.35 -13.15 -7.53
CA GLU A 119 -32.78 -12.34 -6.44
C GLU A 119 -31.68 -11.39 -6.93
N ARG A 120 -31.03 -11.69 -8.07
CA ARG A 120 -29.85 -10.97 -8.55
C ARG A 120 -30.14 -9.50 -8.84
N LYS A 121 -31.28 -9.22 -9.47
CA LYS A 121 -31.60 -7.86 -9.93
C LYS A 121 -31.64 -6.85 -8.80
N GLU A 122 -32.34 -7.17 -7.73
CA GLU A 122 -32.45 -6.30 -6.54
C GLU A 122 -31.12 -6.22 -5.80
N ARG A 123 -30.48 -7.37 -5.59
CA ARG A 123 -29.20 -7.47 -4.89
C ARG A 123 -28.08 -6.73 -5.61
N PHE A 124 -27.98 -6.85 -6.91
CA PHE A 124 -26.99 -6.13 -7.73
C PHE A 124 -27.23 -4.63 -7.70
N ALA A 125 -28.48 -4.19 -7.85
CA ALA A 125 -28.81 -2.77 -7.80
C ALA A 125 -28.34 -2.16 -6.47
N ARG A 126 -28.63 -2.81 -5.34
CA ARG A 126 -28.19 -2.38 -4.02
C ARG A 126 -26.66 -2.35 -3.88
N LEU A 127 -25.95 -3.43 -4.28
CA LEU A 127 -24.51 -3.51 -4.17
C LEU A 127 -23.78 -2.49 -5.08
N LEU A 128 -24.30 -2.26 -6.28
CA LEU A 128 -23.77 -1.29 -7.22
C LEU A 128 -23.98 0.15 -6.75
N GLU A 129 -25.12 0.44 -6.12
CA GLU A 129 -25.39 1.75 -5.52
C GLU A 129 -24.46 2.01 -4.32
N MET A 130 -24.39 1.06 -3.40
CA MET A 130 -23.54 1.12 -2.21
C MET A 130 -22.05 1.32 -2.56
N THR A 131 -21.56 0.66 -3.62
CA THR A 131 -20.16 0.76 -4.06
C THR A 131 -19.90 1.91 -5.03
N GLY A 132 -20.93 2.68 -5.43
CA GLY A 132 -20.82 3.76 -6.40
C GLY A 132 -20.53 3.28 -7.83
N LEU A 133 -20.76 1.99 -8.15
CA LEU A 133 -20.46 1.39 -9.45
C LEU A 133 -21.66 1.35 -10.41
N ALA A 134 -22.82 1.85 -10.00
CA ALA A 134 -24.06 1.80 -10.80
C ALA A 134 -23.92 2.44 -12.20
N LYS A 135 -23.08 3.46 -12.36
CA LYS A 135 -22.81 4.14 -13.64
C LYS A 135 -21.77 3.43 -14.52
N PHE A 136 -21.15 2.36 -14.02
CA PHE A 136 -20.01 1.69 -14.67
C PHE A 136 -20.25 0.22 -15.00
N THR A 137 -21.50 -0.24 -14.99
CA THR A 137 -21.89 -1.66 -15.16
C THR A 137 -21.32 -2.33 -16.40
N GLU A 138 -21.25 -1.60 -17.52
CA GLU A 138 -20.71 -2.08 -18.80
C GLU A 138 -19.20 -1.86 -18.97
N ARG A 139 -18.57 -1.22 -17.99
CA ARG A 139 -17.12 -0.94 -18.05
C ARG A 139 -16.33 -2.19 -17.71
N LEU A 140 -15.31 -2.51 -18.51
CA LEU A 140 -14.40 -3.63 -18.25
C LEU A 140 -13.66 -3.41 -16.91
N ALA A 141 -13.55 -4.47 -16.11
CA ALA A 141 -12.86 -4.41 -14.81
C ALA A 141 -11.40 -3.98 -14.95
N GLY A 142 -10.73 -4.37 -16.04
CA GLY A 142 -9.36 -3.93 -16.35
C GLY A 142 -9.20 -2.41 -16.53
N LYS A 143 -10.29 -1.70 -16.87
CA LYS A 143 -10.31 -0.24 -17.06
C LYS A 143 -10.77 0.55 -15.82
N LEU A 144 -11.02 -0.12 -14.71
CA LEU A 144 -11.35 0.50 -13.43
C LEU A 144 -10.07 0.98 -12.71
N SER A 145 -10.20 2.02 -11.87
CA SER A 145 -9.13 2.40 -10.93
C SER A 145 -8.92 1.32 -9.86
N GLY A 146 -7.80 1.37 -9.14
CA GLY A 146 -7.51 0.43 -8.05
C GLY A 146 -8.64 0.38 -7.01
N GLY A 147 -9.08 1.55 -6.53
CA GLY A 147 -10.19 1.64 -5.57
C GLY A 147 -11.52 1.11 -6.14
N MET A 148 -11.83 1.39 -7.41
CA MET A 148 -13.02 0.82 -8.07
C MET A 148 -12.93 -0.70 -8.21
N LYS A 149 -11.74 -1.27 -8.47
CA LYS A 149 -11.53 -2.72 -8.50
C LYS A 149 -11.77 -3.34 -7.12
N GLN A 150 -11.30 -2.71 -6.06
CA GLN A 150 -11.55 -3.18 -4.68
C GLN A 150 -13.05 -3.13 -4.33
N LYS A 151 -13.73 -2.05 -4.67
CA LYS A 151 -15.19 -1.94 -4.48
C LYS A 151 -15.96 -3.00 -5.29
N LEU A 152 -15.54 -3.29 -6.52
CA LEU A 152 -16.11 -4.38 -7.31
C LEU A 152 -15.82 -5.75 -6.66
N GLY A 153 -14.60 -5.97 -6.16
CA GLY A 153 -14.24 -7.16 -5.40
C GLY A 153 -15.13 -7.35 -4.17
N LEU A 154 -15.35 -6.29 -3.41
CA LEU A 154 -16.26 -6.31 -2.26
C LEU A 154 -17.70 -6.62 -2.69
N ALA A 155 -18.21 -5.96 -3.74
CA ALA A 155 -19.55 -6.24 -4.29
C ALA A 155 -19.70 -7.71 -4.70
N CYS A 156 -18.73 -8.27 -5.43
CA CYS A 156 -18.71 -9.68 -5.82
C CYS A 156 -18.68 -10.62 -4.60
N THR A 157 -17.94 -10.27 -3.56
CA THR A 157 -17.85 -11.04 -2.32
C THR A 157 -19.17 -11.03 -1.54
N LEU A 158 -19.94 -9.95 -1.61
CA LEU A 158 -21.22 -9.76 -0.92
C LEU A 158 -22.44 -10.30 -1.70
N VAL A 159 -22.28 -10.72 -2.95
CA VAL A 159 -23.38 -11.25 -3.78
C VAL A 159 -24.16 -12.35 -3.10
N ARG A 160 -23.51 -13.13 -2.23
CA ARG A 160 -24.10 -14.26 -1.50
C ARG A 160 -24.83 -13.85 -0.20
N SER A 161 -24.66 -12.64 0.32
CA SER A 161 -25.16 -12.19 1.64
C SER A 161 -24.65 -13.08 2.80
N PRO A 162 -23.35 -13.05 3.11
CA PRO A 162 -22.72 -13.90 4.12
C PRO A 162 -23.14 -13.49 5.55
N GLU A 163 -23.00 -14.42 6.52
CA GLU A 163 -23.13 -14.13 7.95
C GLU A 163 -21.80 -13.58 8.55
N LEU A 164 -20.67 -13.92 7.91
CA LEU A 164 -19.33 -13.44 8.27
C LEU A 164 -18.57 -13.08 7.00
N LEU A 165 -18.12 -11.83 6.92
CA LEU A 165 -17.27 -11.31 5.85
C LEU A 165 -15.82 -11.28 6.33
N ILE A 166 -14.93 -11.87 5.57
CA ILE A 166 -13.50 -11.92 5.86
C ILE A 166 -12.76 -11.21 4.73
N LEU A 167 -11.96 -10.19 5.08
CA LEU A 167 -11.22 -9.37 4.14
C LEU A 167 -9.72 -9.42 4.47
N ASP A 168 -8.91 -9.80 3.49
CA ASP A 168 -7.47 -9.89 3.65
C ASP A 168 -6.80 -8.70 2.96
N GLU A 169 -6.42 -7.69 3.75
CA GLU A 169 -5.79 -6.45 3.31
C GLU A 169 -6.53 -5.74 2.13
N PRO A 170 -7.83 -5.44 2.28
CA PRO A 170 -8.66 -4.96 1.16
C PRO A 170 -8.28 -3.58 0.64
N THR A 171 -7.49 -2.81 1.39
CA THR A 171 -7.14 -1.42 1.11
C THR A 171 -5.70 -1.22 0.67
N VAL A 172 -4.92 -2.29 0.58
CA VAL A 172 -3.52 -2.20 0.13
C VAL A 172 -3.43 -1.68 -1.30
N GLY A 173 -2.65 -0.61 -1.51
CA GLY A 173 -2.50 0.05 -2.81
C GLY A 173 -3.70 0.88 -3.26
N VAL A 174 -4.62 1.18 -2.35
CA VAL A 174 -5.78 2.06 -2.58
C VAL A 174 -5.47 3.47 -2.07
N ASP A 175 -5.86 4.48 -2.84
CA ASP A 175 -5.70 5.88 -2.43
C ASP A 175 -6.61 6.25 -1.24
N PRO A 176 -6.26 7.32 -0.46
CA PRO A 176 -6.96 7.65 0.77
C PRO A 176 -8.47 7.89 0.61
N LEU A 177 -8.89 8.52 -0.49
CA LEU A 177 -10.30 8.78 -0.75
C LEU A 177 -11.08 7.47 -0.98
N SER A 178 -10.57 6.61 -1.86
CA SER A 178 -11.18 5.30 -2.14
C SER A 178 -11.14 4.38 -0.91
N ARG A 179 -10.11 4.52 -0.06
CA ARG A 179 -9.99 3.79 1.20
C ARG A 179 -11.07 4.21 2.19
N ARG A 180 -11.27 5.53 2.41
CA ARG A 180 -12.35 6.06 3.25
C ARG A 180 -13.71 5.55 2.80
N GLU A 181 -14.02 5.64 1.51
CA GLU A 181 -15.30 5.16 0.96
C GLU A 181 -15.50 3.64 1.19
N LEU A 182 -14.45 2.83 1.12
CA LEU A 182 -14.54 1.39 1.40
C LEU A 182 -14.87 1.13 2.89
N TRP A 183 -14.23 1.85 3.79
CA TRP A 183 -14.48 1.74 5.23
C TRP A 183 -15.87 2.22 5.62
N GLU A 184 -16.38 3.30 5.03
CA GLU A 184 -17.76 3.76 5.19
C GLU A 184 -18.77 2.65 4.80
N ILE A 185 -18.52 1.96 3.68
CA ILE A 185 -19.33 0.82 3.26
C ILE A 185 -19.30 -0.30 4.30
N LEU A 186 -18.13 -0.67 4.84
CA LEU A 186 -18.01 -1.72 5.85
C LEU A 186 -18.72 -1.35 7.15
N GLN A 187 -18.58 -0.12 7.63
CA GLN A 187 -19.27 0.39 8.81
C GLN A 187 -20.78 0.37 8.61
N GLN A 188 -21.27 0.80 7.45
CA GLN A 188 -22.69 0.77 7.11
C GLN A 188 -23.25 -0.66 7.11
N LEU A 189 -22.53 -1.64 6.52
CA LEU A 189 -22.93 -3.05 6.53
C LEU A 189 -23.05 -3.62 7.95
N VAL A 190 -22.13 -3.24 8.84
CA VAL A 190 -22.18 -3.65 10.25
C VAL A 190 -23.34 -2.98 10.99
N ALA A 191 -23.54 -1.66 10.79
CA ALA A 191 -24.56 -0.89 11.49
C ALA A 191 -25.99 -1.25 11.06
N ASP A 192 -26.24 -1.35 9.73
CA ASP A 192 -27.58 -1.50 9.17
C ASP A 192 -27.99 -2.97 9.04
N GLU A 193 -27.05 -3.86 8.76
CA GLU A 193 -27.34 -5.29 8.50
C GLU A 193 -26.90 -6.21 9.63
N GLY A 194 -26.16 -5.69 10.62
CA GLY A 194 -25.58 -6.53 11.69
C GLY A 194 -24.55 -7.53 11.18
N LEU A 195 -23.93 -7.26 9.99
CA LEU A 195 -22.92 -8.12 9.41
C LEU A 195 -21.70 -8.18 10.33
N THR A 196 -21.16 -9.37 10.52
CA THR A 196 -19.88 -9.52 11.21
C THR A 196 -18.75 -9.42 10.19
N VAL A 197 -17.73 -8.60 10.47
CA VAL A 197 -16.60 -8.38 9.58
C VAL A 197 -15.29 -8.63 10.32
N LEU A 198 -14.43 -9.46 9.74
CA LEU A 198 -13.05 -9.64 10.14
C LEU A 198 -12.14 -9.16 9.01
N VAL A 199 -11.34 -8.13 9.28
CA VAL A 199 -10.45 -7.54 8.28
C VAL A 199 -9.01 -7.60 8.75
N SER A 200 -8.09 -8.07 7.90
CA SER A 200 -6.68 -7.82 8.13
C SER A 200 -6.28 -6.49 7.51
N THR A 201 -5.46 -5.73 8.20
CA THR A 201 -4.90 -4.48 7.69
C THR A 201 -3.50 -4.23 8.23
N ALA A 202 -2.71 -3.48 7.45
CA ALA A 202 -1.41 -2.95 7.87
C ALA A 202 -1.51 -1.49 8.34
N TYR A 203 -2.71 -0.90 8.34
CA TYR A 203 -2.92 0.51 8.66
C TYR A 203 -3.51 0.67 10.05
N MET A 204 -2.90 1.53 10.86
CA MET A 204 -3.34 1.78 12.23
C MET A 204 -4.62 2.61 12.29
N ASP A 205 -4.72 3.63 11.44
CA ASP A 205 -5.92 4.47 11.28
C ASP A 205 -7.16 3.63 10.93
N GLU A 206 -7.00 2.57 10.16
CA GLU A 206 -8.08 1.63 9.85
C GLU A 206 -8.48 0.78 11.07
N ALA A 207 -7.52 0.39 11.89
CA ALA A 207 -7.80 -0.37 13.10
C ALA A 207 -8.58 0.44 14.14
N GLU A 208 -8.35 1.74 14.21
CA GLU A 208 -9.11 2.66 15.09
C GLU A 208 -10.59 2.76 14.70
N LEU A 209 -10.95 2.45 13.45
CA LEU A 209 -12.33 2.38 12.98
C LEU A 209 -13.07 1.09 13.41
N CYS A 210 -12.37 0.14 14.00
CA CYS A 210 -12.91 -1.15 14.38
C CYS A 210 -13.37 -1.17 15.84
N SER A 211 -14.31 -2.05 16.16
CA SER A 211 -14.78 -2.25 17.56
C SER A 211 -13.81 -3.10 18.40
N LYS A 212 -12.93 -3.83 17.73
CA LYS A 212 -11.95 -4.72 18.36
C LYS A 212 -10.72 -4.83 17.48
N VAL A 213 -9.54 -4.89 18.11
CA VAL A 213 -8.26 -5.01 17.43
C VAL A 213 -7.50 -6.20 18.00
N ILE A 214 -6.90 -6.99 17.12
CA ILE A 214 -6.05 -8.13 17.46
C ILE A 214 -4.70 -7.89 16.77
N VAL A 215 -3.62 -7.79 17.56
CA VAL A 215 -2.26 -7.66 17.04
C VAL A 215 -1.57 -9.02 17.06
N VAL A 216 -1.07 -9.43 15.89
CA VAL A 216 -0.31 -10.68 15.73
C VAL A 216 1.10 -10.35 15.26
N GLU A 217 2.10 -10.88 15.94
CA GLU A 217 3.51 -10.76 15.59
C GLU A 217 4.22 -12.09 15.83
N GLU A 218 5.08 -12.49 14.91
CA GLU A 218 5.81 -13.78 14.95
C GLU A 218 4.92 -14.99 15.29
N GLY A 219 3.70 -14.97 14.76
CA GLY A 219 2.73 -16.05 14.98
C GLY A 219 2.05 -16.06 16.35
N LYS A 220 2.19 -15.01 17.16
CA LYS A 220 1.58 -14.89 18.51
C LYS A 220 0.63 -13.70 18.58
N VAL A 221 -0.39 -13.81 19.42
CA VAL A 221 -1.26 -12.66 19.75
C VAL A 221 -0.59 -11.85 20.85
N LEU A 222 -0.32 -10.59 20.54
CA LEU A 222 0.29 -9.65 21.47
C LEU A 222 -0.74 -8.72 22.12
N TYR A 223 -1.86 -8.46 21.43
CA TYR A 223 -2.94 -7.58 21.87
C TYR A 223 -4.28 -8.13 21.38
N ASP A 224 -5.31 -8.07 22.20
CA ASP A 224 -6.67 -8.50 21.86
C ASP A 224 -7.68 -7.73 22.70
N ASP A 225 -7.99 -6.46 22.30
CA ASP A 225 -8.89 -5.56 23.05
C ASP A 225 -9.47 -4.47 22.12
N ALA A 226 -10.11 -3.47 22.70
CA ALA A 226 -10.64 -2.30 22.03
C ALA A 226 -9.52 -1.36 21.53
N PRO A 227 -9.75 -0.61 20.43
CA PRO A 227 -8.70 0.20 19.78
C PRO A 227 -8.17 1.35 20.66
N GLU A 228 -8.95 1.85 21.62
CA GLU A 228 -8.56 2.98 22.48
C GLU A 228 -7.28 2.72 23.28
N ASN A 229 -7.01 1.47 23.62
CA ASN A 229 -5.80 1.06 24.35
C ASN A 229 -4.63 0.71 23.44
N LEU A 230 -4.84 0.70 22.12
CA LEU A 230 -3.84 0.31 21.13
C LEU A 230 -2.71 1.33 21.04
N GLN A 231 -3.00 2.63 21.23
CA GLN A 231 -2.02 3.71 21.16
C GLN A 231 -0.90 3.55 22.19
N GLU A 232 -1.21 3.12 23.41
CA GLU A 232 -0.18 2.83 24.44
C GLU A 232 0.75 1.68 24.00
N TYR A 233 0.22 0.75 23.23
CA TYR A 233 0.97 -0.44 22.78
C TYR A 233 1.87 -0.15 21.56
N MET A 234 1.41 0.70 20.63
CA MET A 234 2.04 0.91 19.32
C MET A 234 2.85 2.21 19.19
N HIS A 235 2.72 3.14 20.11
CA HIS A 235 3.52 4.35 20.15
C HIS A 235 4.65 4.26 21.20
N PRO A 236 5.84 3.76 20.86
CA PRO A 236 6.99 4.22 21.61
C PRO A 236 7.16 5.72 21.28
N PRO A 237 7.32 6.58 22.29
CA PRO A 237 7.45 8.02 22.11
C PRO A 237 8.78 8.33 21.44
N ASN A 238 8.83 8.53 20.13
CA ASN A 238 10.01 9.07 19.45
C ASN A 238 9.66 9.63 18.06
N GLU A 239 8.90 10.72 18.04
CA GLU A 239 8.83 11.63 16.88
C GLU A 239 10.19 12.31 16.59
N GLU A 240 11.14 12.29 17.53
CA GLU A 240 12.47 12.92 17.41
C GLU A 240 13.40 12.23 16.40
N ILE A 241 13.15 10.96 16.04
CA ILE A 241 14.02 10.20 15.11
C ILE A 241 14.02 10.79 13.69
N PHE A 242 12.94 11.46 13.29
CA PHE A 242 12.78 12.01 11.93
C PHE A 242 13.18 13.48 11.81
N LYS A 243 13.47 14.16 12.93
CA LYS A 243 13.91 15.57 12.96
C LYS A 243 15.43 15.66 13.12
N LYS A 244 16.21 15.08 12.21
CA LYS A 244 17.62 15.48 12.10
C LYS A 244 17.66 16.92 11.56
N GLU A 245 18.42 17.81 12.23
CA GLU A 245 18.68 19.15 11.71
C GLU A 245 19.34 19.04 10.32
N ARG A 246 18.62 19.45 9.31
CA ARG A 246 19.07 19.45 7.92
C ARG A 246 19.06 20.89 7.40
N THR A 247 20.07 21.24 6.65
CA THR A 247 20.10 22.51 5.94
C THR A 247 19.67 22.28 4.49
N ILE A 248 18.47 22.74 4.15
CA ILE A 248 18.00 22.77 2.76
C ILE A 248 18.65 23.96 2.09
N SER A 249 19.29 23.74 0.95
CA SER A 249 19.94 24.80 0.18
C SER A 249 18.91 25.62 -0.59
N ASP A 250 19.13 26.94 -0.74
CA ASP A 250 18.31 27.79 -1.61
C ASP A 250 18.48 27.45 -3.11
N LYS A 251 19.41 26.57 -3.45
CA LYS A 251 19.69 26.19 -4.83
C LYS A 251 18.62 25.26 -5.38
N VAL A 252 17.95 25.70 -6.45
CA VAL A 252 16.99 24.87 -7.19
C VAL A 252 17.74 23.78 -7.96
N ILE A 253 17.39 22.52 -7.68
CA ILE A 253 17.97 21.34 -8.35
C ILE A 253 17.01 20.73 -9.38
N ILE A 254 15.69 20.88 -9.18
CA ILE A 254 14.65 20.54 -10.15
C ILE A 254 13.79 21.76 -10.42
N GLU A 255 13.60 22.11 -11.69
CA GLU A 255 12.72 23.18 -12.12
C GLU A 255 11.74 22.67 -13.18
N VAL A 256 10.45 22.87 -12.93
CA VAL A 256 9.34 22.47 -13.79
C VAL A 256 8.51 23.71 -14.10
N LYS A 257 8.28 23.99 -15.40
CA LYS A 257 7.46 25.13 -15.87
C LYS A 257 6.45 24.65 -16.92
N ASN A 258 5.18 24.89 -16.63
CA ASN A 258 4.04 24.63 -17.53
C ASN A 258 4.08 23.22 -18.16
N LEU A 259 4.39 22.21 -17.32
CA LEU A 259 4.58 20.84 -17.77
C LEU A 259 3.27 20.21 -18.22
N VAL A 260 3.25 19.68 -19.44
CA VAL A 260 2.08 19.01 -20.01
C VAL A 260 2.47 17.65 -20.57
N ARG A 261 1.62 16.65 -20.32
CA ARG A 261 1.71 15.33 -20.98
C ARG A 261 0.36 14.87 -21.50
N LYS A 262 0.31 14.59 -22.80
CA LYS A 262 -0.86 14.07 -23.49
C LYS A 262 -0.60 12.65 -24.03
N PHE A 263 -1.62 11.80 -24.01
CA PHE A 263 -1.66 10.48 -24.65
C PHE A 263 -2.90 10.45 -25.57
N GLY A 264 -2.69 10.72 -26.85
CA GLY A 264 -3.79 11.01 -27.76
C GLY A 264 -4.59 12.21 -27.26
N ASP A 265 -5.90 12.04 -27.09
CA ASP A 265 -6.80 13.10 -26.61
C ASP A 265 -6.80 13.23 -25.07
N PHE A 266 -6.23 12.26 -24.35
CA PHE A 266 -6.17 12.28 -22.88
C PHE A 266 -4.99 13.10 -22.38
N THR A 267 -5.25 14.09 -21.52
CA THR A 267 -4.22 14.91 -20.89
C THR A 267 -3.97 14.37 -19.46
N ALA A 268 -2.83 13.69 -19.29
CA ALA A 268 -2.46 13.08 -18.02
C ALA A 268 -1.78 14.05 -17.03
N VAL A 269 -1.11 15.09 -17.55
CA VAL A 269 -0.51 16.18 -16.78
C VAL A 269 -0.81 17.46 -17.53
N ASN A 270 -1.33 18.46 -16.82
CA ASN A 270 -1.83 19.69 -17.39
C ASN A 270 -1.33 20.92 -16.63
N ASP A 271 -0.40 21.64 -17.21
CA ASP A 271 0.12 22.93 -16.74
C ASP A 271 0.69 22.91 -15.30
N VAL A 272 1.53 21.91 -14.99
CA VAL A 272 2.14 21.77 -13.67
C VAL A 272 3.47 22.52 -13.62
N SER A 273 3.65 23.38 -12.58
CA SER A 273 4.86 24.17 -12.36
C SER A 273 5.27 24.14 -10.90
N PHE A 274 6.53 23.76 -10.62
CA PHE A 274 7.10 23.76 -9.26
C PHE A 274 8.64 23.69 -9.30
N GLN A 275 9.26 23.90 -8.14
CA GLN A 275 10.69 23.80 -7.94
C GLN A 275 11.00 22.92 -6.73
N VAL A 276 12.13 22.21 -6.78
CA VAL A 276 12.67 21.44 -5.65
C VAL A 276 14.09 21.91 -5.38
N HIS A 277 14.41 22.06 -4.09
CA HIS A 277 15.70 22.56 -3.63
C HIS A 277 16.68 21.41 -3.33
N GLU A 278 17.97 21.71 -3.37
CA GLU A 278 19.01 20.72 -3.07
C GLU A 278 18.97 20.31 -1.58
N GLY A 279 18.94 19.00 -1.30
CA GLY A 279 18.81 18.44 0.05
C GLY A 279 17.38 18.32 0.58
N GLU A 280 16.37 18.68 -0.25
CA GLU A 280 14.95 18.62 0.12
C GLU A 280 14.39 17.19 -0.03
N ILE A 281 13.51 16.78 0.87
CA ILE A 281 12.60 15.65 0.69
C ILE A 281 11.28 16.22 0.18
N PHE A 282 10.96 15.96 -1.08
CA PHE A 282 9.78 16.48 -1.75
C PHE A 282 8.77 15.37 -2.07
N GLY A 283 7.56 15.48 -1.52
CA GLY A 283 6.48 14.51 -1.69
C GLY A 283 5.54 14.85 -2.84
N LEU A 284 5.22 13.89 -3.71
CA LEU A 284 4.14 13.98 -4.69
C LEU A 284 2.97 13.13 -4.23
N LEU A 285 1.87 13.77 -3.84
CA LEU A 285 0.65 13.16 -3.34
C LEU A 285 -0.49 13.30 -4.34
N GLY A 286 -1.49 12.45 -4.21
CA GLY A 286 -2.71 12.52 -5.03
C GLY A 286 -3.40 11.16 -5.13
N PRO A 287 -4.67 11.12 -5.50
CA PRO A 287 -5.39 9.87 -5.70
C PRO A 287 -4.83 9.06 -6.88
N ASN A 288 -5.28 7.81 -6.98
CA ASN A 288 -4.92 6.96 -8.12
C ASN A 288 -5.47 7.55 -9.43
N GLY A 289 -4.61 7.64 -10.45
CA GLY A 289 -4.96 8.29 -11.72
C GLY A 289 -4.76 9.81 -11.75
N ALA A 290 -4.30 10.44 -10.67
CA ALA A 290 -4.04 11.89 -10.59
C ALA A 290 -2.96 12.40 -11.54
N GLY A 291 -2.13 11.52 -12.12
CA GLY A 291 -1.00 11.90 -12.97
C GLY A 291 0.35 11.85 -12.28
N LYS A 292 0.43 11.50 -10.98
CA LYS A 292 1.68 11.43 -10.19
C LYS A 292 2.79 10.64 -10.88
N THR A 293 2.54 9.36 -11.17
CA THR A 293 3.52 8.49 -11.84
C THR A 293 3.92 9.03 -13.22
N THR A 294 3.03 9.72 -13.93
CA THR A 294 3.34 10.37 -15.21
C THR A 294 4.29 11.53 -15.01
N THR A 295 3.99 12.44 -14.06
CA THR A 295 4.87 13.54 -13.66
C THR A 295 6.24 13.00 -13.23
N PHE A 296 6.24 12.02 -12.34
CA PHE A 296 7.44 11.38 -11.81
C PHE A 296 8.33 10.77 -12.91
N LYS A 297 7.75 10.02 -13.85
CA LYS A 297 8.49 9.46 -15.00
C LYS A 297 9.05 10.53 -15.94
N MET A 298 8.39 11.68 -16.06
CA MET A 298 8.95 12.80 -16.80
C MET A 298 10.16 13.40 -16.08
N LEU A 299 10.10 13.56 -14.74
CA LEU A 299 11.22 14.04 -13.93
C LEU A 299 12.45 13.11 -14.01
N CYS A 300 12.24 11.80 -14.06
CA CYS A 300 13.30 10.82 -14.25
C CYS A 300 13.82 10.73 -15.69
N GLY A 301 13.24 11.49 -16.62
CA GLY A 301 13.56 11.39 -18.05
C GLY A 301 13.15 10.06 -18.70
N LEU A 302 12.30 9.25 -18.04
CA LEU A 302 11.76 7.99 -18.57
C LEU A 302 10.63 8.24 -19.58
N LEU A 303 9.92 9.36 -19.45
CA LEU A 303 8.82 9.77 -20.32
C LEU A 303 9.07 11.19 -20.83
N PRO A 304 8.93 11.46 -22.15
CA PRO A 304 9.06 12.83 -22.67
C PRO A 304 7.83 13.67 -22.31
N ALA A 305 8.03 14.94 -21.98
CA ALA A 305 6.95 15.92 -21.90
C ALA A 305 6.37 16.24 -23.29
N SER A 306 5.07 16.53 -23.37
CA SER A 306 4.44 17.04 -24.60
C SER A 306 4.78 18.52 -24.81
N SER A 307 4.74 19.33 -23.72
CA SER A 307 5.15 20.72 -23.70
C SER A 307 5.64 21.14 -22.30
N GLY A 308 6.13 22.35 -22.15
CA GLY A 308 6.69 22.87 -20.90
C GLY A 308 8.21 22.70 -20.84
N GLU A 309 8.82 23.21 -19.77
CA GLU A 309 10.25 23.13 -19.50
C GLU A 309 10.51 22.25 -18.28
N LEU A 310 11.57 21.44 -18.36
CA LEU A 310 11.94 20.53 -17.30
C LEU A 310 13.46 20.44 -17.21
N SER A 311 14.01 20.89 -16.10
CA SER A 311 15.42 20.82 -15.75
C SER A 311 15.63 19.99 -14.48
N VAL A 312 16.59 19.06 -14.51
CA VAL A 312 16.95 18.21 -13.38
C VAL A 312 18.48 18.20 -13.25
N ALA A 313 18.99 18.49 -12.07
CA ALA A 313 20.41 18.66 -11.78
C ALA A 313 21.09 19.71 -12.70
N GLY A 314 20.35 20.77 -13.08
CA GLY A 314 20.82 21.80 -14.01
C GLY A 314 20.84 21.39 -15.48
N VAL A 315 20.30 20.20 -15.81
CA VAL A 315 20.28 19.64 -17.16
C VAL A 315 18.87 19.63 -17.72
N ASN A 316 18.67 20.18 -18.92
CA ASN A 316 17.39 20.12 -19.61
C ASN A 316 17.12 18.71 -20.14
N LEU A 317 16.06 18.07 -19.62
CA LEU A 317 15.69 16.71 -19.98
C LEU A 317 15.20 16.52 -21.42
N ARG A 318 14.87 17.60 -22.14
CA ARG A 318 14.52 17.50 -23.57
C ARG A 318 15.74 17.26 -24.45
N THR A 319 16.92 17.77 -24.07
CA THR A 319 18.13 17.76 -24.89
C THR A 319 19.21 16.81 -24.40
N ALA A 320 19.30 16.55 -23.08
CA ALA A 320 20.43 15.83 -22.50
C ALA A 320 20.00 14.80 -21.42
N ARG A 321 19.06 13.90 -21.76
CA ARG A 321 18.50 12.90 -20.82
C ARG A 321 19.55 11.99 -20.19
N THR A 322 20.51 11.52 -20.98
CA THR A 322 21.56 10.60 -20.49
C THR A 322 22.42 11.25 -19.42
N GLN A 323 22.76 12.53 -19.59
CA GLN A 323 23.55 13.29 -18.64
C GLN A 323 22.76 13.54 -17.33
N ALA A 324 21.45 13.81 -17.43
CA ALA A 324 20.60 13.96 -16.25
C ALA A 324 20.49 12.65 -15.47
N ARG A 325 20.29 11.52 -16.16
CA ARG A 325 20.17 10.18 -15.53
C ARG A 325 21.42 9.75 -14.76
N ALA A 326 22.60 10.18 -15.15
CA ALA A 326 23.82 9.91 -14.40
C ALA A 326 23.81 10.49 -12.96
N ASN A 327 22.94 11.49 -12.70
CA ASN A 327 22.76 12.11 -11.38
C ASN A 327 21.53 11.58 -10.62
N ILE A 328 20.83 10.59 -11.17
CA ILE A 328 19.53 10.13 -10.66
C ILE A 328 19.63 8.66 -10.23
N GLY A 329 19.26 8.37 -8.97
CA GLY A 329 18.88 7.05 -8.53
C GLY A 329 17.34 6.87 -8.67
N TYR A 330 16.87 5.71 -9.12
CA TYR A 330 15.45 5.45 -9.30
C TYR A 330 15.05 4.12 -8.66
N VAL A 331 14.08 4.17 -7.78
CA VAL A 331 13.44 3.00 -7.18
C VAL A 331 12.00 2.93 -7.67
N ALA A 332 11.65 1.84 -8.34
CA ALA A 332 10.33 1.63 -8.92
C ALA A 332 9.35 1.07 -7.87
N GLN A 333 8.07 1.35 -8.03
CA GLN A 333 6.98 0.83 -7.19
C GLN A 333 6.98 -0.71 -7.11
N LYS A 334 7.16 -1.38 -8.25
CA LYS A 334 7.27 -2.84 -8.29
C LYS A 334 8.75 -3.22 -8.27
N PHE A 335 9.08 -4.25 -7.50
CA PHE A 335 10.41 -4.84 -7.54
C PHE A 335 10.83 -5.11 -8.99
N SER A 336 11.87 -4.42 -9.44
CA SER A 336 12.28 -4.38 -10.85
C SER A 336 13.69 -4.96 -11.09
N LEU A 337 14.33 -5.46 -10.03
CA LEU A 337 15.61 -6.14 -10.12
C LEU A 337 15.44 -7.59 -10.57
N TYR A 338 16.52 -8.25 -10.94
CA TYR A 338 16.49 -9.62 -11.44
C TYR A 338 16.26 -10.61 -10.29
N GLY A 339 15.07 -11.18 -10.21
CA GLY A 339 14.68 -12.08 -9.13
C GLY A 339 15.47 -13.39 -9.06
N THR A 340 15.99 -13.86 -10.20
CA THR A 340 16.81 -15.08 -10.31
C THR A 340 18.30 -14.86 -10.04
N LEU A 341 18.72 -13.60 -9.91
CA LEU A 341 20.07 -13.24 -9.51
C LEU A 341 20.15 -13.05 -8.00
N THR A 342 21.31 -13.31 -7.42
CA THR A 342 21.57 -13.02 -6.01
C THR A 342 21.62 -11.52 -5.74
N VAL A 343 21.68 -11.14 -4.47
CA VAL A 343 21.90 -9.74 -4.05
C VAL A 343 23.17 -9.20 -4.68
N ASP A 344 24.29 -9.94 -4.59
CA ASP A 344 25.57 -9.51 -5.11
C ASP A 344 25.57 -9.41 -6.64
N GLU A 345 25.03 -10.39 -7.34
CA GLU A 345 24.92 -10.38 -8.81
C GLU A 345 24.06 -9.22 -9.31
N ASN A 346 22.97 -8.86 -8.62
CA ASN A 346 22.19 -7.67 -8.94
C ASN A 346 23.01 -6.39 -8.78
N LEU A 347 23.73 -6.23 -7.66
CA LEU A 347 24.55 -5.05 -7.40
C LEU A 347 25.71 -4.94 -8.40
N GLU A 348 26.37 -6.06 -8.75
CA GLU A 348 27.38 -6.12 -9.80
C GLU A 348 26.83 -5.68 -11.16
N PHE A 349 25.69 -6.22 -11.56
CA PHE A 349 25.04 -5.87 -12.83
C PHE A 349 24.72 -4.37 -12.91
N TYR A 350 24.08 -3.81 -11.90
CA TYR A 350 23.73 -2.39 -11.90
C TYR A 350 24.93 -1.48 -11.75
N GLY A 351 25.93 -1.84 -10.95
CA GLY A 351 27.17 -1.11 -10.83
C GLY A 351 27.92 -1.05 -12.15
N GLY A 352 28.03 -2.18 -12.86
CA GLY A 352 28.58 -2.24 -14.21
C GLY A 352 27.79 -1.39 -15.21
N ALA A 353 26.46 -1.40 -15.16
CA ALA A 353 25.61 -0.58 -16.02
C ALA A 353 25.81 0.93 -15.77
N TYR A 354 26.16 1.34 -14.55
CA TYR A 354 26.55 2.72 -14.21
C TYR A 354 28.01 3.04 -14.50
N GLY A 355 28.80 2.07 -15.01
CA GLY A 355 30.20 2.26 -15.39
C GLY A 355 31.18 2.27 -14.21
N LEU A 356 30.83 1.64 -13.10
CA LEU A 356 31.76 1.44 -11.99
C LEU A 356 32.77 0.36 -12.34
N SER A 357 34.07 0.63 -12.06
CA SER A 357 35.15 -0.32 -12.28
C SER A 357 35.46 -1.16 -11.03
N ASP A 358 36.19 -2.25 -11.21
CA ASP A 358 36.40 -3.35 -10.29
C ASP A 358 36.58 -2.96 -8.79
N GLU A 359 37.61 -2.18 -8.47
CA GLU A 359 37.90 -1.77 -7.08
C GLU A 359 36.80 -0.86 -6.52
N ARG A 360 36.38 0.13 -7.32
CA ARG A 360 35.32 1.07 -6.89
C ARG A 360 33.98 0.38 -6.77
N LEU A 361 33.68 -0.57 -7.66
CA LEU A 361 32.47 -1.37 -7.58
C LEU A 361 32.44 -2.19 -6.28
N ALA A 362 33.52 -2.90 -5.95
CA ALA A 362 33.61 -3.68 -4.72
C ALA A 362 33.46 -2.83 -3.46
N GLU A 363 34.07 -1.64 -3.43
CA GLU A 363 33.94 -0.67 -2.34
C GLU A 363 32.48 -0.21 -2.20
N ARG A 364 31.86 0.20 -3.31
CA ARG A 364 30.46 0.69 -3.30
C ARG A 364 29.47 -0.39 -2.92
N MET A 365 29.63 -1.62 -3.44
CA MET A 365 28.80 -2.76 -3.09
C MET A 365 28.86 -3.05 -1.59
N ARG A 366 30.07 -3.04 -1.01
CA ARG A 366 30.22 -3.23 0.44
C ARG A 366 29.51 -2.14 1.22
N GLY A 367 29.73 -0.86 0.87
CA GLY A 367 29.13 0.27 1.55
C GLY A 367 27.59 0.25 1.51
N VAL A 368 26.98 0.00 0.36
CA VAL A 368 25.52 -0.08 0.28
C VAL A 368 24.96 -1.32 0.97
N LYS A 369 25.67 -2.46 0.96
CA LYS A 369 25.25 -3.64 1.71
C LYS A 369 25.29 -3.42 3.23
N GLU A 370 26.30 -2.73 3.73
CA GLU A 370 26.39 -2.33 5.14
C GLU A 370 25.27 -1.35 5.50
N GLN A 371 25.03 -0.31 4.68
CA GLN A 371 24.03 0.72 4.91
C GLN A 371 22.60 0.16 4.93
N PHE A 372 22.32 -0.87 4.14
CA PHE A 372 20.97 -1.45 3.98
C PHE A 372 20.80 -2.84 4.62
N ASP A 373 21.71 -3.27 5.49
CA ASP A 373 21.67 -4.57 6.20
C ASP A 373 21.53 -5.77 5.25
N LEU A 374 22.30 -5.78 4.13
CA LEU A 374 22.23 -6.81 3.10
C LEU A 374 23.41 -7.79 3.14
N LEU A 375 24.38 -7.61 4.03
CA LEU A 375 25.60 -8.43 4.07
C LEU A 375 25.32 -9.93 4.23
N GLU A 376 24.40 -10.27 5.13
CA GLU A 376 24.04 -11.67 5.40
C GLU A 376 23.19 -12.29 4.27
N MET A 377 22.65 -11.46 3.39
CA MET A 377 21.78 -11.87 2.28
C MET A 377 22.50 -11.91 0.92
N SER A 378 23.82 -11.69 0.90
CA SER A 378 24.62 -11.53 -0.32
C SER A 378 24.39 -12.64 -1.37
N ASP A 379 24.31 -13.89 -0.93
CA ASP A 379 24.16 -15.08 -1.78
C ASP A 379 22.69 -15.49 -2.01
N ASN A 380 21.72 -14.77 -1.43
CA ASN A 380 20.30 -15.12 -1.58
C ASN A 380 19.76 -14.59 -2.92
N GLU A 381 18.93 -15.38 -3.60
CA GLU A 381 18.19 -14.91 -4.77
C GLU A 381 17.26 -13.77 -4.40
N ALA A 382 17.33 -12.67 -5.16
CA ALA A 382 16.56 -11.46 -4.89
C ALA A 382 15.03 -11.69 -4.94
N GLY A 383 14.58 -12.66 -5.74
CA GLY A 383 13.17 -13.05 -5.83
C GLY A 383 12.62 -13.72 -4.56
N GLU A 384 13.48 -14.36 -3.77
CA GLU A 384 13.11 -15.07 -2.55
C GLU A 384 13.17 -14.18 -1.29
N LEU A 385 13.74 -12.98 -1.39
CA LEU A 385 13.84 -12.06 -0.27
C LEU A 385 12.44 -11.61 0.23
N PRO A 386 12.26 -11.41 1.54
CA PRO A 386 11.10 -10.72 2.08
C PRO A 386 10.92 -9.32 1.48
N GLY A 387 9.67 -8.79 1.47
CA GLY A 387 9.34 -7.52 0.83
C GLY A 387 10.23 -6.35 1.28
N GLY A 388 10.48 -6.21 2.59
CA GLY A 388 11.37 -5.18 3.13
C GLY A 388 12.81 -5.28 2.61
N TYR A 389 13.36 -6.49 2.48
CA TYR A 389 14.72 -6.69 1.92
C TYR A 389 14.78 -6.42 0.42
N LYS A 390 13.71 -6.72 -0.34
CA LYS A 390 13.60 -6.33 -1.76
C LYS A 390 13.68 -4.82 -1.94
N GLN A 391 13.02 -4.06 -1.07
CA GLN A 391 13.09 -2.60 -1.10
C GLN A 391 14.49 -2.07 -0.73
N ARG A 392 15.10 -2.63 0.31
CA ARG A 392 16.50 -2.30 0.68
C ARG A 392 17.47 -2.57 -0.46
N LEU A 393 17.34 -3.71 -1.16
CA LEU A 393 18.16 -4.03 -2.33
C LEU A 393 17.90 -3.06 -3.48
N SER A 394 16.64 -2.69 -3.74
CA SER A 394 16.30 -1.69 -4.76
C SER A 394 16.94 -0.33 -4.47
N MET A 395 16.93 0.08 -3.19
CA MET A 395 17.58 1.32 -2.73
C MET A 395 19.10 1.23 -2.88
N ALA A 396 19.71 0.13 -2.44
CA ALA A 396 21.13 -0.12 -2.56
C ALA A 396 21.61 -0.03 -4.03
N ALA A 397 20.89 -0.68 -4.95
CA ALA A 397 21.19 -0.63 -6.38
C ALA A 397 21.06 0.79 -6.94
N ALA A 398 20.05 1.55 -6.53
CA ALA A 398 19.85 2.94 -6.97
C ALA A 398 20.94 3.91 -6.47
N LEU A 399 21.65 3.55 -5.39
CA LEU A 399 22.69 4.39 -4.75
C LEU A 399 24.12 4.02 -5.13
N LEU A 400 24.35 2.95 -5.88
CA LEU A 400 25.70 2.48 -6.26
C LEU A 400 26.56 3.57 -6.89
N HIS A 401 26.01 4.37 -7.79
CA HIS A 401 26.70 5.42 -8.54
C HIS A 401 26.69 6.80 -7.87
N GLU A 402 26.30 6.86 -6.58
CA GLU A 402 26.29 8.08 -5.75
C GLU A 402 25.46 9.23 -6.36
N PRO A 403 24.20 9.00 -6.74
CA PRO A 403 23.39 10.04 -7.35
C PRO A 403 23.18 11.23 -6.40
N ARG A 404 22.93 12.42 -6.97
CA ARG A 404 22.56 13.62 -6.22
C ARG A 404 21.07 13.64 -5.89
N ILE A 405 20.25 13.01 -6.73
CA ILE A 405 18.80 13.00 -6.63
C ILE A 405 18.32 11.55 -6.61
N ILE A 406 17.45 11.23 -5.69
CA ILE A 406 16.86 9.89 -5.57
C ILE A 406 15.35 10.02 -5.81
N PHE A 407 14.86 9.23 -6.75
CA PHE A 407 13.44 9.14 -7.08
C PHE A 407 12.87 7.82 -6.53
N LEU A 408 11.84 7.91 -5.69
CA LEU A 408 11.18 6.80 -5.02
C LEU A 408 9.70 6.75 -5.42
N ASP A 409 9.31 5.76 -6.22
CA ASP A 409 7.95 5.61 -6.72
C ASP A 409 7.17 4.66 -5.80
N GLU A 410 6.37 5.20 -4.88
CA GLU A 410 5.61 4.47 -3.85
C GLU A 410 6.46 3.40 -3.14
N PRO A 411 7.60 3.75 -2.56
CA PRO A 411 8.61 2.79 -2.14
C PRO A 411 8.16 1.90 -0.98
N THR A 412 7.15 2.31 -0.24
CA THR A 412 6.65 1.64 0.96
C THR A 412 5.33 0.92 0.74
N SER A 413 4.85 0.89 -0.51
CA SER A 413 3.61 0.21 -0.86
C SER A 413 3.74 -1.30 -0.63
N GLY A 414 2.85 -1.87 0.21
CA GLY A 414 2.81 -3.30 0.51
C GLY A 414 3.89 -3.79 1.48
N ILE A 415 4.54 -2.90 2.23
CA ILE A 415 5.40 -3.27 3.37
C ILE A 415 4.72 -2.94 4.69
N ASP A 416 5.05 -3.70 5.73
CA ASP A 416 4.48 -3.55 7.06
C ASP A 416 4.89 -2.22 7.73
N PRO A 417 4.15 -1.74 8.76
CA PRO A 417 4.40 -0.44 9.39
C PRO A 417 5.79 -0.30 9.99
N LEU A 418 6.37 -1.36 10.56
CA LEU A 418 7.70 -1.31 11.15
C LEU A 418 8.80 -1.19 10.08
N ALA A 419 8.71 -2.00 9.03
CA ALA A 419 9.63 -1.91 7.88
C ALA A 419 9.48 -0.56 7.16
N ARG A 420 8.26 0.00 7.07
CA ARG A 420 8.00 1.35 6.54
C ARG A 420 8.72 2.42 7.36
N ARG A 421 8.59 2.38 8.69
CA ARG A 421 9.28 3.32 9.59
C ARG A 421 10.80 3.27 9.41
N ASN A 422 11.38 2.07 9.39
CA ASN A 422 12.82 1.88 9.19
C ASN A 422 13.27 2.41 7.82
N PHE A 423 12.46 2.23 6.79
CA PHE A 423 12.75 2.74 5.45
C PHE A 423 12.73 4.28 5.41
N TRP A 424 11.78 4.93 6.08
CA TRP A 424 11.74 6.39 6.20
C TRP A 424 12.90 6.95 7.02
N GLN A 425 13.36 6.23 8.02
CA GLN A 425 14.59 6.60 8.73
C GLN A 425 15.79 6.64 7.77
N GLN A 426 15.95 5.62 6.92
CA GLN A 426 17.00 5.59 5.90
C GLN A 426 16.87 6.75 4.89
N ILE A 427 15.65 7.08 4.44
CA ILE A 427 15.38 8.26 3.59
C ILE A 427 15.87 9.55 4.27
N THR A 428 15.52 9.73 5.54
CA THR A 428 15.92 10.93 6.31
C THR A 428 17.43 11.01 6.49
N GLU A 429 18.10 9.88 6.70
CA GLU A 429 19.57 9.81 6.78
C GLU A 429 20.23 10.20 5.48
N LEU A 430 19.75 9.70 4.34
CA LEU A 430 20.24 10.07 3.02
C LEU A 430 20.05 11.56 2.72
N ALA A 431 18.92 12.15 3.14
CA ALA A 431 18.70 13.58 3.00
C ALA A 431 19.64 14.39 3.92
N ALA A 432 19.95 13.90 5.11
CA ALA A 432 20.95 14.52 6.01
C ALA A 432 22.37 14.46 5.43
N GLU A 433 22.69 13.48 4.58
CA GLU A 433 23.92 13.41 3.78
C GLU A 433 23.91 14.37 2.56
N GLY A 434 22.87 15.17 2.38
CA GLY A 434 22.73 16.15 1.31
C GLY A 434 22.14 15.62 0.01
N LYS A 435 21.54 14.41 0.02
CA LYS A 435 20.79 13.90 -1.14
C LYS A 435 19.44 14.60 -1.23
N THR A 436 19.00 14.92 -2.45
CA THR A 436 17.64 15.39 -2.71
C THR A 436 16.75 14.20 -3.01
N ILE A 437 15.60 14.12 -2.38
CA ILE A 437 14.71 12.97 -2.50
C ILE A 437 13.35 13.40 -3.01
N ILE A 438 12.87 12.74 -4.06
CA ILE A 438 11.53 12.91 -4.59
C ILE A 438 10.79 11.60 -4.34
N VAL A 439 9.71 11.65 -3.59
CA VAL A 439 8.92 10.47 -3.25
C VAL A 439 7.48 10.62 -3.71
N THR A 440 6.93 9.61 -4.36
CA THR A 440 5.48 9.48 -4.53
C THR A 440 4.94 8.60 -3.42
N THR A 441 3.83 8.98 -2.83
CA THR A 441 3.15 8.15 -1.84
C THR A 441 1.63 8.38 -1.89
N HIS A 442 0.90 7.43 -1.39
CA HIS A 442 -0.52 7.54 -1.08
C HIS A 442 -0.78 7.41 0.44
N PHE A 443 0.29 7.32 1.25
CA PHE A 443 0.22 7.32 2.71
C PHE A 443 0.37 8.74 3.23
N MET A 444 -0.67 9.27 3.85
CA MET A 444 -0.65 10.66 4.33
C MET A 444 0.27 10.84 5.54
N GLU A 445 0.49 9.79 6.34
CA GLU A 445 1.49 9.78 7.40
C GLU A 445 2.91 10.05 6.87
N GLU A 446 3.23 9.55 5.68
CA GLU A 446 4.53 9.75 5.04
C GLU A 446 4.74 11.19 4.56
N ALA A 447 3.66 11.90 4.28
CA ALA A 447 3.70 13.30 3.92
C ALA A 447 4.29 14.17 5.05
N GLU A 448 4.10 13.77 6.31
CA GLU A 448 4.64 14.48 7.48
C GLU A 448 6.18 14.40 7.57
N TYR A 449 6.80 13.42 6.90
CA TYR A 449 8.26 13.29 6.85
C TYR A 449 8.89 14.09 5.70
N CYS A 450 8.08 14.66 4.79
CA CYS A 450 8.55 15.49 3.71
C CYS A 450 8.73 16.94 4.17
N ASP A 451 9.71 17.64 3.60
CA ASP A 451 9.90 19.07 3.85
C ASP A 451 8.82 19.89 3.17
N ARG A 452 8.49 19.52 1.93
CA ARG A 452 7.37 20.07 1.17
C ARG A 452 6.68 18.96 0.39
N ILE A 453 5.40 19.17 0.14
CA ILE A 453 4.55 18.25 -0.61
C ILE A 453 3.76 19.00 -1.68
N MET A 454 3.48 18.30 -2.77
CA MET A 454 2.59 18.75 -3.83
C MET A 454 1.42 17.77 -3.96
N ILE A 455 0.19 18.28 -3.88
CA ILE A 455 -1.02 17.50 -4.14
C ILE A 455 -1.42 17.69 -5.60
N GLN A 456 -1.55 16.58 -6.32
CA GLN A 456 -1.95 16.53 -7.72
C GLN A 456 -3.24 15.70 -7.86
N ASP A 457 -4.23 16.23 -8.62
CA ASP A 457 -5.41 15.47 -9.05
C ASP A 457 -5.79 15.85 -10.48
N GLN A 458 -6.32 14.89 -11.25
CA GLN A 458 -6.73 15.05 -12.65
C GLN A 458 -5.68 15.76 -13.54
N GLY A 459 -4.41 15.48 -13.27
CA GLY A 459 -3.27 16.07 -13.98
C GLY A 459 -2.92 17.50 -13.57
N LYS A 460 -3.64 18.13 -12.65
CA LYS A 460 -3.40 19.51 -12.17
C LYS A 460 -2.76 19.51 -10.79
N MET A 461 -1.97 20.53 -10.49
CA MET A 461 -1.50 20.81 -9.13
C MET A 461 -2.59 21.53 -8.36
N LEU A 462 -3.01 20.97 -7.22
CA LEU A 462 -4.05 21.54 -6.36
C LEU A 462 -3.45 22.38 -5.22
N ALA A 463 -2.36 21.91 -4.62
CA ALA A 463 -1.69 22.56 -3.51
C ALA A 463 -0.21 22.21 -3.50
N ILE A 464 0.63 23.11 -2.96
CA ILE A 464 2.06 22.89 -2.72
C ILE A 464 2.48 23.69 -1.48
N GLY A 465 3.30 23.09 -0.62
CA GLY A 465 3.81 23.73 0.60
C GLY A 465 4.36 22.70 1.59
N THR A 466 4.74 23.16 2.78
CA THR A 466 5.06 22.29 3.92
C THR A 466 3.81 21.55 4.38
N PRO A 467 3.92 20.42 5.11
CA PRO A 467 2.75 19.72 5.67
C PRO A 467 1.81 20.65 6.46
N SER A 468 2.38 21.58 7.26
CA SER A 468 1.59 22.55 8.01
C SER A 468 0.87 23.57 7.12
N GLU A 469 1.51 24.05 6.05
CA GLU A 469 0.88 24.96 5.08
C GLU A 469 -0.26 24.26 4.31
N ILE A 470 -0.11 23.00 3.98
CA ILE A 470 -1.15 22.19 3.32
C ILE A 470 -2.37 22.03 4.24
N ARG A 471 -2.17 21.71 5.53
CA ARG A 471 -3.28 21.65 6.51
C ARG A 471 -3.99 23.01 6.61
N ALA A 472 -3.24 24.10 6.66
CA ALA A 472 -3.83 25.44 6.69
C ALA A 472 -4.63 25.78 5.41
N GLN A 473 -4.19 25.33 4.23
CA GLN A 473 -4.91 25.51 2.96
C GLN A 473 -6.21 24.73 2.89
N ALA A 474 -6.33 23.63 3.61
CA ALA A 474 -7.57 22.85 3.67
C ALA A 474 -8.74 23.60 4.34
N GLY A 475 -8.46 24.73 5.03
CA GLY A 475 -9.48 25.58 5.66
C GLY A 475 -10.14 24.96 6.90
N ILE A 476 -9.56 23.92 7.46
CA ILE A 476 -10.07 23.18 8.61
C ILE A 476 -9.06 23.36 9.75
N GLU A 477 -9.53 23.54 10.98
CA GLU A 477 -8.71 23.44 12.21
C GLU A 477 -8.25 21.98 12.45
N VAL A 478 -7.71 21.32 11.41
CA VAL A 478 -7.48 19.89 11.40
C VAL A 478 -6.04 19.59 11.72
N VAL A 479 -5.86 18.62 12.55
CA VAL A 479 -4.58 18.09 13.00
C VAL A 479 -4.03 17.05 12.01
N ASP A 480 -4.89 16.39 11.21
CA ASP A 480 -4.55 15.22 10.39
C ASP A 480 -4.35 15.56 8.90
N MET A 481 -3.25 15.08 8.33
CA MET A 481 -2.91 15.25 6.91
C MET A 481 -3.88 14.50 5.98
N ASN A 482 -4.47 13.40 6.42
CA ASN A 482 -5.41 12.61 5.63
C ASN A 482 -6.69 13.40 5.36
N GLU A 483 -7.27 14.03 6.40
CA GLU A 483 -8.44 14.90 6.26
C GLU A 483 -8.13 16.14 5.40
N ALA A 484 -6.96 16.77 5.59
CA ALA A 484 -6.54 17.91 4.79
C ALA A 484 -6.43 17.55 3.31
N PHE A 485 -5.84 16.41 2.99
CA PHE A 485 -5.74 15.90 1.63
C PHE A 485 -7.12 15.68 1.00
N ILE A 486 -8.02 15.00 1.72
CA ILE A 486 -9.38 14.71 1.25
C ILE A 486 -10.13 16.02 0.97
N ALA A 487 -10.11 16.97 1.92
CA ALA A 487 -10.77 18.26 1.77
C ALA A 487 -10.26 19.05 0.55
N ILE A 488 -8.94 19.08 0.31
CA ILE A 488 -8.36 19.77 -0.86
C ILE A 488 -8.83 19.13 -2.16
N VAL A 489 -8.85 17.78 -2.23
CA VAL A 489 -9.26 17.06 -3.44
C VAL A 489 -10.75 17.20 -3.71
N GLU A 490 -11.60 17.07 -2.68
CA GLU A 490 -13.06 17.21 -2.80
C GLU A 490 -13.44 18.64 -3.21
N ASN A 491 -12.92 19.65 -2.53
CA ASN A 491 -13.14 21.06 -2.87
C ASN A 491 -12.73 21.41 -4.31
N ALA A 492 -11.66 20.81 -4.82
CA ALA A 492 -11.23 21.03 -6.20
C ALA A 492 -12.21 20.37 -7.20
N ARG A 493 -12.70 19.18 -6.91
CA ARG A 493 -13.65 18.45 -7.76
C ARG A 493 -15.04 19.11 -7.78
N GLU A 494 -15.51 19.65 -6.64
CA GLU A 494 -16.76 20.38 -6.58
C GLU A 494 -16.77 21.66 -7.42
N LYS A 495 -15.63 22.34 -7.53
CA LYS A 495 -15.50 23.57 -8.34
C LYS A 495 -15.49 23.30 -9.85
N GLU A 496 -15.28 22.05 -10.29
CA GLU A 496 -15.28 21.66 -11.71
C GLU A 496 -16.64 21.13 -12.20
N VAL A 497 -17.60 20.91 -11.30
CA VAL A 497 -19.01 20.55 -11.60
C VAL A 497 -19.85 21.82 -11.74
#